data_ce0ab6204ef900f658840588e4d459dc
#
_entry.id   ce0ab6204ef900f658840588e4d459dc
#
_cell.length_a   1.000
_cell.length_b   1.000
_cell.length_c   1.000
_cell.angle_alpha   90.00
_cell.angle_beta   90.00
_cell.angle_gamma   90.00
#
_symmetry.space_group_name_H-M   'P 1'
#
loop_
_entity.id
_entity.type
_entity.pdbx_description
1 polymer ?
#
loop_
_entity_poly.entity_id
_entity_poly.type
_entity_poly.pdbx_seq_one_letter_code
_entity_poly.pdbx_strand_id
1 'polypeptide(L)'
;QAAYAKVFQLYEERLRRANALDFDDLLIKTVKLLRISDEVREKYNDRYKYILVDEYQDTNSLQLALITYLTEKQQNICVVGDDAQSIYGFRQADIRNILEFEQQFPNAKVILLEQNYRSTQTILDAADAIIGNNINQKKKKLWTQNVGGERIFYCQAMDGDAEARFVASRIEDHRRRDASKRIAVLYRT
;
A
#
# COMPACT_ATOMS: atom_id res chain seq x y z
N GLN A 1 12.83 -16.73 25.10
CA GLN A 1 12.91 -15.27 25.00
C GLN A 1 14.35 -14.76 25.28
N ALA A 2 15.05 -15.23 26.35
CA ALA A 2 16.41 -14.76 26.69
C ALA A 2 17.44 -15.07 25.58
N ALA A 3 17.34 -16.21 24.90
CA ALA A 3 18.23 -16.60 23.80
C ALA A 3 18.06 -15.65 22.58
N TYR A 4 16.84 -15.30 22.22
CA TYR A 4 16.57 -14.36 21.13
C TYR A 4 17.12 -12.96 21.42
N ALA A 5 16.95 -12.47 22.65
CA ALA A 5 17.49 -11.17 23.07
C ALA A 5 19.02 -11.13 22.94
N LYS A 6 19.70 -12.21 23.32
CA LYS A 6 21.16 -12.30 23.22
C LYS A 6 21.64 -12.34 21.75
N VAL A 7 20.94 -13.08 20.89
CA VAL A 7 21.25 -13.14 19.46
C VAL A 7 21.04 -11.76 18.82
N PHE A 8 19.94 -11.07 19.14
CA PHE A 8 19.67 -9.73 18.66
C PHE A 8 20.74 -8.71 19.07
N GLN A 9 21.15 -8.75 20.36
CA GLN A 9 22.24 -7.87 20.83
C GLN A 9 23.54 -8.10 20.06
N LEU A 10 23.91 -9.37 19.85
CA LEU A 10 25.12 -9.72 19.10
C LEU A 10 25.03 -9.30 17.62
N TYR A 11 23.85 -9.42 17.02
CA TYR A 11 23.59 -8.96 15.65
C TYR A 11 23.78 -7.45 15.52
N GLU A 12 23.14 -6.67 16.39
CA GLU A 12 23.30 -5.21 16.43
C GLU A 12 24.76 -4.78 16.66
N GLU A 13 25.48 -5.49 17.54
CA GLU A 13 26.89 -5.20 17.80
C GLU A 13 27.76 -5.48 16.57
N ARG A 14 27.50 -6.57 15.83
CA ARG A 14 28.20 -6.90 14.60
C ARG A 14 27.95 -5.87 13.49
N LEU A 15 26.70 -5.46 13.29
CA LEU A 15 26.36 -4.39 12.34
C LEU A 15 27.13 -3.10 12.67
N ARG A 16 27.15 -2.71 13.94
CA ARG A 16 27.87 -1.51 14.40
C ARG A 16 29.37 -1.61 14.15
N ARG A 17 29.99 -2.75 14.47
CA ARG A 17 31.42 -2.99 14.23
C ARG A 17 31.77 -2.98 12.74
N ALA A 18 30.87 -3.47 11.89
CA ALA A 18 31.02 -3.47 10.45
C ALA A 18 30.70 -2.12 9.79
N ASN A 19 30.25 -1.11 10.58
CA ASN A 19 29.73 0.16 10.08
C ASN A 19 28.65 -0.06 9.01
N ALA A 20 27.76 -1.03 9.22
CA ALA A 20 26.71 -1.47 8.30
C ALA A 20 25.33 -1.25 8.90
N LEU A 21 24.34 -1.16 8.02
CA LEU A 21 22.90 -1.09 8.34
C LEU A 21 22.19 -2.19 7.55
N ASP A 22 21.19 -2.78 8.15
CA ASP A 22 20.21 -3.56 7.40
C ASP A 22 19.05 -2.68 6.88
N PHE A 23 18.10 -3.28 6.16
CA PHE A 23 16.99 -2.52 5.57
C PHE A 23 16.09 -1.90 6.63
N ASP A 24 15.84 -2.59 7.74
CA ASP A 24 15.01 -2.06 8.84
C ASP A 24 15.72 -0.90 9.54
N ASP A 25 17.04 -0.97 9.69
CA ASP A 25 17.87 0.09 10.24
C ASP A 25 17.77 1.40 9.45
N LEU A 26 17.64 1.33 8.13
CA LEU A 26 17.50 2.53 7.29
C LEU A 26 16.32 3.39 7.74
N LEU A 27 15.23 2.76 8.13
CA LEU A 27 14.05 3.46 8.61
C LEU A 27 14.16 3.78 10.12
N ILE A 28 14.46 2.77 10.94
CA ILE A 28 14.50 2.90 12.39
C ILE A 28 15.51 3.96 12.83
N LYS A 29 16.73 3.91 12.28
CA LYS A 29 17.82 4.84 12.67
C LYS A 29 17.57 6.24 12.11
N THR A 30 16.93 6.37 10.95
CA THR A 30 16.51 7.67 10.41
C THR A 30 15.45 8.31 11.32
N VAL A 31 14.40 7.59 11.66
CA VAL A 31 13.36 8.08 12.59
C VAL A 31 13.98 8.45 13.95
N LYS A 32 14.87 7.61 14.47
CA LYS A 32 15.59 7.90 15.72
C LYS A 32 16.42 9.17 15.62
N LEU A 33 17.17 9.37 14.54
CA LEU A 33 18.00 10.55 14.30
C LEU A 33 17.14 11.82 14.26
N LEU A 34 16.04 11.81 13.48
CA LEU A 34 15.11 12.94 13.40
C LEU A 34 14.45 13.25 14.75
N ARG A 35 14.23 12.23 15.59
CA ARG A 35 13.66 12.41 16.93
C ARG A 35 14.61 13.08 17.90
N ILE A 36 15.91 12.74 17.86
CA ILE A 36 16.89 13.18 18.87
C ILE A 36 17.70 14.42 18.46
N SER A 37 17.72 14.78 17.17
CA SER A 37 18.50 15.90 16.66
C SER A 37 17.59 16.93 15.98
N ASP A 38 17.35 18.02 16.69
CA ASP A 38 16.58 19.16 16.17
C ASP A 38 17.26 19.78 14.95
N GLU A 39 18.60 19.91 14.99
CA GLU A 39 19.40 20.44 13.89
C GLU A 39 19.16 19.64 12.57
N VAL A 40 19.22 18.31 12.66
CA VAL A 40 18.96 17.45 11.49
C VAL A 40 17.52 17.58 11.04
N ARG A 41 16.57 17.57 11.96
CA ARG A 41 15.13 17.72 11.66
C ARG A 41 14.84 19.04 10.96
N GLU A 42 15.36 20.15 11.48
CA GLU A 42 15.20 21.48 10.88
C GLU A 42 15.81 21.54 9.49
N LYS A 43 17.03 21.01 9.32
CA LYS A 43 17.70 20.94 8.02
C LYS A 43 16.84 20.26 6.96
N TYR A 44 16.19 19.13 7.30
CA TYR A 44 15.36 18.40 6.34
C TYR A 44 13.98 19.05 6.14
N ASN A 45 13.38 19.67 7.17
CA ASN A 45 12.19 20.48 7.03
C ASN A 45 12.41 21.71 6.14
N ASP A 46 13.59 22.32 6.21
CA ASP A 46 13.94 23.44 5.33
C ASP A 46 14.26 23.00 3.91
N ARG A 47 14.78 21.80 3.73
CA ARG A 47 15.11 21.22 2.42
C ARG A 47 13.87 20.76 1.66
N TYR A 48 12.97 20.05 2.33
CA TYR A 48 11.79 19.46 1.71
C TYR A 48 10.57 20.35 1.98
N LYS A 49 10.21 21.17 0.99
CA LYS A 49 9.08 22.10 1.09
C LYS A 49 7.75 21.42 0.77
N TYR A 50 7.77 20.30 0.07
CA TYR A 50 6.62 19.50 -0.33
C TYR A 50 6.92 18.03 -0.07
N ILE A 51 6.01 17.35 0.59
CA ILE A 51 6.06 15.91 0.81
C ILE A 51 4.87 15.29 0.11
N LEU A 52 5.13 14.37 -0.82
CA LEU A 52 4.11 13.60 -1.51
C LEU A 52 4.30 12.13 -1.16
N VAL A 53 3.23 11.49 -0.71
CA VAL A 53 3.24 10.08 -0.33
C VAL A 53 2.18 9.35 -1.13
N ASP A 54 2.60 8.33 -1.87
CA ASP A 54 1.73 7.43 -2.60
C ASP A 54 1.49 6.14 -1.81
N GLU A 55 0.41 5.43 -2.12
CA GLU A 55 -0.01 4.19 -1.44
C GLU A 55 -0.06 4.35 0.09
N TYR A 56 -0.59 5.48 0.56
CA TYR A 56 -0.53 5.86 1.97
C TYR A 56 -1.21 4.85 2.91
N GLN A 57 -2.19 4.08 2.44
CA GLN A 57 -2.86 3.02 3.18
C GLN A 57 -1.92 1.87 3.60
N ASP A 58 -0.76 1.74 2.94
CA ASP A 58 0.22 0.68 3.21
C ASP A 58 1.35 1.14 4.14
N THR A 59 1.27 2.35 4.67
CA THR A 59 2.26 2.87 5.59
C THR A 59 2.16 2.24 6.98
N ASN A 60 3.33 1.97 7.58
CA ASN A 60 3.44 1.53 8.97
C ASN A 60 3.74 2.70 9.93
N SER A 61 3.75 2.42 11.23
CA SER A 61 3.98 3.43 12.27
C SER A 61 5.33 4.16 12.17
N LEU A 62 6.39 3.48 11.71
CA LEU A 62 7.70 4.13 11.53
C LEU A 62 7.72 5.05 10.32
N GLN A 63 7.09 4.64 9.23
CA GLN A 63 6.92 5.48 8.04
C GLN A 63 6.06 6.70 8.36
N LEU A 64 4.98 6.51 9.12
CA LEU A 64 4.17 7.64 9.62
C LEU A 64 5.01 8.60 10.46
N ALA A 65 5.81 8.09 11.40
CA ALA A 65 6.70 8.93 12.24
C ALA A 65 7.70 9.71 11.37
N LEU A 66 8.31 9.07 10.35
CA LEU A 66 9.21 9.73 9.42
C LEU A 66 8.51 10.90 8.70
N ILE A 67 7.31 10.64 8.15
CA ILE A 67 6.51 11.67 7.47
C ILE A 67 6.19 12.82 8.42
N THR A 68 5.76 12.51 9.64
CA THR A 68 5.42 13.51 10.66
C THR A 68 6.62 14.42 10.96
N TYR A 69 7.81 13.85 11.20
CA TYR A 69 9.01 14.66 11.44
C TYR A 69 9.42 15.51 10.25
N LEU A 70 9.25 15.01 9.02
CA LEU A 70 9.60 15.75 7.80
C LEU A 70 8.59 16.85 7.45
N THR A 71 7.38 16.81 8.01
CA THR A 71 6.31 17.78 7.73
C THR A 71 5.99 18.69 8.93
N GLU A 72 6.72 18.54 10.04
CA GLU A 72 6.44 19.21 11.32
C GLU A 72 6.32 20.74 11.18
N LYS A 73 7.22 21.36 10.41
CA LYS A 73 7.31 22.81 10.27
C LYS A 73 6.33 23.39 9.25
N GLN A 74 6.26 22.81 8.06
CA GLN A 74 5.50 23.39 6.92
C GLN A 74 4.12 22.77 6.74
N GLN A 75 3.87 21.58 7.28
CA GLN A 75 2.63 20.81 7.12
C GLN A 75 2.14 20.70 5.65
N ASN A 76 3.08 20.84 4.71
CA ASN A 76 2.80 20.84 3.27
C ASN A 76 2.93 19.42 2.71
N ILE A 77 1.92 18.62 2.98
CA ILE A 77 1.85 17.21 2.64
C ILE A 77 0.68 16.94 1.71
N CYS A 78 0.92 16.08 0.73
CA CYS A 78 -0.12 15.48 -0.10
C CYS A 78 0.02 13.95 -0.02
N VAL A 79 -1.04 13.28 0.37
CA VAL A 79 -1.08 11.82 0.39
C VAL A 79 -2.08 11.31 -0.62
N VAL A 80 -1.74 10.22 -1.30
CA VAL A 80 -2.64 9.51 -2.21
C VAL A 80 -2.73 8.07 -1.72
N GLY A 81 -3.92 7.51 -1.72
CA GLY A 81 -4.14 6.15 -1.30
C GLY A 81 -5.59 5.71 -1.45
N ASP A 82 -5.80 4.44 -1.25
CA ASP A 82 -7.10 3.79 -1.32
C ASP A 82 -7.23 2.80 -0.16
N ASP A 83 -8.06 3.13 0.82
CA ASP A 83 -8.31 2.31 2.00
C ASP A 83 -8.79 0.89 1.64
N ALA A 84 -9.53 0.74 0.53
CA ALA A 84 -9.98 -0.54 0.02
C ALA A 84 -8.83 -1.44 -0.50
N GLN A 85 -7.67 -0.86 -0.79
CA GLN A 85 -6.48 -1.58 -1.27
C GLN A 85 -5.45 -1.87 -0.17
N SER A 86 -5.75 -1.60 1.10
CA SER A 86 -4.87 -1.90 2.23
C SER A 86 -4.80 -3.40 2.48
N ILE A 87 -3.84 -4.09 1.87
CA ILE A 87 -3.66 -5.54 1.96
C ILE A 87 -2.36 -5.95 2.66
N TYR A 88 -1.54 -5.00 3.10
CA TYR A 88 -0.23 -5.25 3.71
C TYR A 88 -0.22 -5.20 5.25
N GLY A 89 -1.37 -5.46 5.89
CA GLY A 89 -1.45 -5.57 7.35
C GLY A 89 -0.46 -6.59 7.94
N PHE A 90 -0.16 -7.69 7.23
CA PHE A 90 0.85 -8.67 7.63
C PHE A 90 2.30 -8.13 7.60
N ARG A 91 2.54 -6.98 6.95
CA ARG A 91 3.79 -6.20 6.98
C ARG A 91 3.70 -5.00 7.90
N GLN A 92 2.76 -5.00 8.85
CA GLN A 92 2.53 -3.93 9.82
C GLN A 92 1.99 -2.62 9.22
N ALA A 93 1.45 -2.64 8.01
CA ALA A 93 0.67 -1.51 7.49
C ALA A 93 -0.54 -1.25 8.40
N ASP A 94 -0.81 0.01 8.67
CA ASP A 94 -1.91 0.42 9.54
C ASP A 94 -2.90 1.30 8.75
N ILE A 95 -4.04 0.72 8.40
CA ILE A 95 -5.10 1.41 7.65
C ILE A 95 -5.60 2.68 8.36
N ARG A 96 -5.44 2.78 9.69
CA ARG A 96 -5.83 3.98 10.42
C ARG A 96 -5.07 5.21 9.97
N ASN A 97 -3.85 5.06 9.47
CA ASN A 97 -3.06 6.18 8.97
C ASN A 97 -3.81 6.97 7.89
N ILE A 98 -4.48 6.30 6.94
CA ILE A 98 -5.27 6.97 5.90
C ILE A 98 -6.66 7.36 6.39
N LEU A 99 -7.31 6.53 7.20
CA LEU A 99 -8.66 6.81 7.71
C LEU A 99 -8.70 8.01 8.67
N GLU A 100 -7.65 8.17 9.48
CA GLU A 100 -7.52 9.20 10.51
C GLU A 100 -6.63 10.38 10.06
N PHE A 101 -6.27 10.46 8.79
CA PHE A 101 -5.38 11.50 8.26
C PHE A 101 -5.85 12.91 8.58
N GLU A 102 -7.15 13.18 8.47
CA GLU A 102 -7.74 14.48 8.76
C GLU A 102 -7.68 14.85 10.26
N GLN A 103 -7.54 13.87 11.14
CA GLN A 103 -7.34 14.14 12.58
C GLN A 103 -5.91 14.63 12.86
N GLN A 104 -4.93 14.10 12.11
CA GLN A 104 -3.52 14.52 12.20
C GLN A 104 -3.26 15.82 11.46
N PHE A 105 -3.95 16.05 10.36
CA PHE A 105 -3.85 17.23 9.52
C PHE A 105 -5.23 17.90 9.35
N PRO A 106 -5.72 18.66 10.36
CA PRO A 106 -7.09 19.17 10.36
C PRO A 106 -7.44 20.12 9.22
N ASN A 107 -6.42 20.73 8.60
CA ASN A 107 -6.58 21.62 7.45
C ASN A 107 -6.49 20.89 6.10
N ALA A 108 -6.38 19.56 6.11
CA ALA A 108 -6.27 18.78 4.88
C ALA A 108 -7.55 18.87 4.06
N LYS A 109 -7.38 19.02 2.74
CA LYS A 109 -8.49 18.95 1.78
C LYS A 109 -8.55 17.54 1.21
N VAL A 110 -9.64 16.84 1.45
CA VAL A 110 -9.90 15.52 0.85
C VAL A 110 -10.52 15.69 -0.53
N ILE A 111 -9.95 15.00 -1.51
CA ILE A 111 -10.44 14.95 -2.89
C ILE A 111 -10.62 13.47 -3.25
N LEU A 112 -11.84 13.10 -3.65
CA LEU A 112 -12.14 11.75 -4.08
C LEU A 112 -11.87 11.62 -5.59
N LEU A 113 -11.05 10.65 -5.98
CA LEU A 113 -10.77 10.31 -7.37
C LEU A 113 -11.69 9.14 -7.77
N GLU A 114 -12.89 9.45 -8.24
CA GLU A 114 -13.93 8.46 -8.49
C GLU A 114 -13.94 7.95 -9.94
N GLN A 115 -13.34 8.68 -10.87
CA GLN A 115 -13.25 8.22 -12.26
C GLN A 115 -12.15 7.19 -12.43
N ASN A 116 -12.52 5.99 -12.88
CA ASN A 116 -11.61 4.90 -13.21
C ASN A 116 -11.35 4.85 -14.71
N TYR A 117 -10.07 4.79 -15.09
CA TYR A 117 -9.63 4.75 -16.49
C TYR A 117 -9.14 3.36 -16.93
N ARG A 118 -9.08 2.41 -15.99
CA ARG A 118 -8.50 1.07 -16.21
C ARG A 118 -9.55 0.04 -16.60
N SER A 119 -10.64 0.00 -15.85
CA SER A 119 -11.62 -1.08 -15.88
C SER A 119 -12.93 -0.67 -16.54
N THR A 120 -13.71 -1.65 -16.99
CA THR A 120 -15.09 -1.44 -17.46
C THR A 120 -16.05 -1.35 -16.25
N GLN A 121 -17.24 -0.80 -16.46
CA GLN A 121 -18.23 -0.64 -15.39
C GLN A 121 -18.61 -1.98 -14.74
N THR A 122 -18.72 -3.05 -15.52
CA THR A 122 -19.01 -4.41 -15.00
C THR A 122 -17.99 -4.87 -13.95
N ILE A 123 -16.70 -4.56 -14.15
CA ILE A 123 -15.64 -4.90 -13.19
C ILE A 123 -15.76 -4.02 -11.95
N LEU A 124 -16.03 -2.72 -12.14
CA LEU A 124 -16.18 -1.78 -11.02
C LEU A 124 -17.38 -2.13 -10.14
N ASP A 125 -18.52 -2.45 -10.74
CA ASP A 125 -19.73 -2.83 -10.01
C ASP A 125 -19.50 -4.08 -9.14
N ALA A 126 -18.77 -5.06 -9.66
CA ALA A 126 -18.41 -6.26 -8.90
C ALA A 126 -17.43 -5.95 -7.76
N ALA A 127 -16.44 -5.09 -8.01
CA ALA A 127 -15.50 -4.65 -6.98
C ALA A 127 -16.22 -3.87 -5.88
N ASP A 128 -17.09 -2.94 -6.24
CA ASP A 128 -17.88 -2.14 -5.30
C ASP A 128 -18.82 -3.02 -4.45
N ALA A 129 -19.41 -4.06 -5.04
CA ALA A 129 -20.26 -5.00 -4.31
C ALA A 129 -19.47 -5.79 -3.25
N ILE A 130 -18.20 -6.12 -3.51
CA ILE A 130 -17.31 -6.80 -2.55
C ILE A 130 -16.89 -5.81 -1.45
N ILE A 131 -16.38 -4.65 -1.84
CA ILE A 131 -15.86 -3.63 -0.92
C ILE A 131 -16.97 -3.03 -0.05
N GLY A 132 -18.19 -2.96 -0.56
CA GLY A 132 -19.35 -2.50 0.20
C GLY A 132 -19.60 -3.26 1.52
N ASN A 133 -19.03 -4.46 1.69
CA ASN A 133 -19.09 -5.22 2.94
C ASN A 133 -18.09 -4.72 4.01
N ASN A 134 -17.15 -3.86 3.65
CA ASN A 134 -16.20 -3.30 4.61
C ASN A 134 -16.90 -2.25 5.49
N ILE A 135 -16.73 -2.37 6.80
CA ILE A 135 -17.35 -1.45 7.78
C ILE A 135 -16.54 -0.14 7.85
N ASN A 136 -15.22 -0.24 7.92
CA ASN A 136 -14.31 0.89 8.07
C ASN A 136 -13.74 1.29 6.71
N GLN A 137 -14.39 2.25 6.05
CA GLN A 137 -13.94 2.76 4.75
C GLN A 137 -14.43 4.19 4.50
N LYS A 138 -13.71 4.92 3.67
CA LYS A 138 -14.22 6.17 3.07
C LYS A 138 -15.09 5.81 1.87
N LYS A 139 -16.40 6.04 1.98
CA LYS A 139 -17.34 5.72 0.89
C LYS A 139 -17.02 6.54 -0.34
N LYS A 140 -16.85 5.87 -1.46
CA LYS A 140 -16.68 6.43 -2.81
C LYS A 140 -17.45 5.57 -3.81
N LYS A 141 -17.82 6.14 -4.95
CA LYS A 141 -18.49 5.40 -6.03
C LYS A 141 -17.66 5.52 -7.29
N LEU A 142 -17.04 4.43 -7.66
CA LEU A 142 -16.23 4.39 -8.88
C LEU A 142 -17.13 4.35 -10.12
N TRP A 143 -16.75 5.13 -11.12
CA TRP A 143 -17.39 5.16 -12.43
C TRP A 143 -16.35 5.23 -13.54
N THR A 144 -16.72 4.84 -14.76
CA THR A 144 -15.82 4.85 -15.90
C THR A 144 -16.55 5.24 -17.18
N GLN A 145 -15.80 5.80 -18.12
CA GLN A 145 -16.23 6.00 -19.50
C GLN A 145 -15.86 4.84 -20.44
N ASN A 146 -15.15 3.84 -19.92
CA ASN A 146 -14.79 2.66 -20.70
C ASN A 146 -16.06 1.85 -21.00
N VAL A 147 -16.45 1.82 -22.27
CA VAL A 147 -17.62 1.09 -22.74
C VAL A 147 -17.25 -0.32 -23.16
N GLY A 148 -18.21 -1.23 -23.08
CA GLY A 148 -18.03 -2.64 -23.45
C GLY A 148 -17.36 -3.45 -22.34
N GLY A 149 -16.78 -4.57 -22.74
CA GLY A 149 -16.17 -5.54 -21.83
C GLY A 149 -16.95 -6.83 -21.74
N GLU A 150 -16.24 -7.91 -21.46
CA GLU A 150 -16.83 -9.23 -21.25
C GLU A 150 -17.51 -9.30 -19.87
N ARG A 151 -18.47 -10.18 -19.73
CA ARG A 151 -19.06 -10.49 -18.42
C ARG A 151 -18.03 -11.20 -17.54
N ILE A 152 -18.14 -10.98 -16.24
CA ILE A 152 -17.35 -11.73 -15.26
C ILE A 152 -17.75 -13.20 -15.35
N PHE A 153 -16.77 -14.06 -15.46
CA PHE A 153 -16.97 -15.50 -15.51
C PHE A 153 -16.62 -16.11 -14.14
N TYR A 154 -17.53 -16.88 -13.58
CA TYR A 154 -17.32 -17.63 -12.37
C TYR A 154 -17.20 -19.13 -12.68
N CYS A 155 -16.16 -19.77 -12.16
CA CYS A 155 -15.96 -21.20 -12.27
C CYS A 155 -15.64 -21.78 -10.88
N GLN A 156 -16.40 -22.78 -10.50
CA GLN A 156 -16.11 -23.57 -9.30
C GLN A 156 -15.47 -24.88 -9.73
N ALA A 157 -14.21 -25.08 -9.42
CA ALA A 157 -13.47 -26.30 -9.67
C ALA A 157 -13.64 -27.30 -8.53
N MET A 158 -13.41 -28.59 -8.81
CA MET A 158 -13.50 -29.67 -7.81
C MET A 158 -12.29 -29.71 -6.88
N ASP A 159 -11.13 -29.33 -7.40
CA ASP A 159 -9.85 -29.29 -6.68
C ASP A 159 -8.88 -28.29 -7.32
N GLY A 160 -7.73 -28.07 -6.69
CA GLY A 160 -6.73 -27.12 -7.18
C GLY A 160 -6.13 -27.48 -8.53
N ASP A 161 -6.02 -28.78 -8.85
CA ASP A 161 -5.51 -29.22 -10.16
C ASP A 161 -6.52 -28.94 -11.27
N ALA A 162 -7.81 -29.13 -10.99
CA ALA A 162 -8.89 -28.80 -11.93
C ALA A 162 -8.96 -27.26 -12.14
N GLU A 163 -8.78 -26.47 -11.09
CA GLU A 163 -8.68 -25.00 -11.16
C GLU A 163 -7.51 -24.58 -12.05
N ALA A 164 -6.32 -25.12 -11.79
CA ALA A 164 -5.11 -24.81 -12.56
C ALA A 164 -5.27 -25.16 -14.05
N ARG A 165 -5.81 -26.35 -14.35
CA ARG A 165 -6.10 -26.75 -15.74
C ARG A 165 -7.09 -25.82 -16.43
N PHE A 166 -8.15 -25.42 -15.74
CA PHE A 166 -9.12 -24.48 -16.25
C PHE A 166 -8.47 -23.13 -16.58
N VAL A 167 -7.69 -22.58 -15.64
CA VAL A 167 -6.97 -21.30 -15.85
C VAL A 167 -6.00 -21.39 -17.03
N ALA A 168 -5.21 -22.47 -17.12
CA ALA A 168 -4.27 -22.69 -18.21
C ALA A 168 -4.99 -22.73 -19.57
N SER A 169 -6.10 -23.48 -19.67
CA SER A 169 -6.91 -23.55 -20.88
C SER A 169 -7.45 -22.18 -21.30
N ARG A 170 -7.94 -21.37 -20.35
CA ARG A 170 -8.43 -20.01 -20.64
C ARG A 170 -7.31 -19.09 -21.13
N ILE A 171 -6.12 -19.19 -20.55
CA ILE A 171 -4.93 -18.44 -21.01
C ILE A 171 -4.58 -18.82 -22.44
N GLU A 172 -4.56 -20.12 -22.76
CA GLU A 172 -4.27 -20.59 -24.11
C GLU A 172 -5.28 -20.06 -25.13
N ASP A 173 -6.57 -20.12 -24.82
CA ASP A 173 -7.64 -19.61 -25.67
C ASP A 173 -7.50 -18.12 -25.97
N HIS A 174 -7.19 -17.32 -24.95
CA HIS A 174 -6.95 -15.89 -25.11
C HIS A 174 -5.70 -15.62 -25.96
N ARG A 175 -4.62 -16.36 -25.75
CA ARG A 175 -3.36 -16.20 -26.51
C ARG A 175 -3.49 -16.67 -27.97
N ARG A 176 -4.32 -17.67 -28.25
CA ARG A 176 -4.63 -18.09 -29.65
C ARG A 176 -5.35 -16.97 -30.40
N ARG A 177 -6.24 -16.22 -29.74
CA ARG A 177 -6.98 -15.12 -30.36
C ARG A 177 -6.11 -13.86 -30.52
N ASP A 178 -5.25 -13.61 -29.57
CA ASP A 178 -4.35 -12.45 -29.55
C ASP A 178 -3.10 -12.75 -28.71
N ALA A 179 -2.00 -13.07 -29.40
CA ALA A 179 -0.73 -13.42 -28.77
C ALA A 179 -0.06 -12.21 -28.04
N SER A 180 -0.47 -10.99 -28.35
CA SER A 180 0.09 -9.76 -27.73
C SER A 180 -0.49 -9.45 -26.36
N LYS A 181 -1.63 -10.07 -25.99
CA LYS A 181 -2.27 -9.81 -24.69
C LYS A 181 -1.39 -10.27 -23.53
N ARG A 182 -1.25 -9.38 -22.57
CA ARG A 182 -0.66 -9.69 -21.26
C ARG A 182 -1.78 -10.18 -20.34
N ILE A 183 -1.57 -11.33 -19.73
CA ILE A 183 -2.53 -11.98 -18.83
C ILE A 183 -1.86 -12.10 -17.45
N ALA A 184 -2.56 -11.73 -16.40
CA ALA A 184 -2.15 -11.93 -15.03
C ALA A 184 -3.09 -12.92 -14.33
N VAL A 185 -2.53 -13.83 -13.57
CA VAL A 185 -3.27 -14.71 -12.65
C VAL A 185 -2.96 -14.28 -11.24
N LEU A 186 -4.00 -13.95 -10.50
CA LEU A 186 -3.88 -13.53 -9.10
C LEU A 186 -4.41 -14.68 -8.23
N TYR A 187 -3.64 -15.05 -7.22
CA TYR A 187 -3.99 -16.12 -6.30
C TYR A 187 -3.55 -15.76 -4.88
N ARG A 188 -4.12 -16.40 -3.89
CA ARG A 188 -3.80 -16.11 -2.49
C ARG A 188 -2.80 -17.08 -1.89
N THR A 189 -2.90 -18.35 -2.20
CA THR A 189 -2.04 -19.44 -1.67
C THR A 189 -1.88 -20.52 -2.72
#